data_420f1905a66ddb00a1cde1afdf2ad749
#
_entry.id   420f1905a66ddb00a1cde1afdf2ad749
#
_cell.length_a   1.000
_cell.length_b   1.000
_cell.length_c   1.000
_cell.angle_alpha   90.00
_cell.angle_beta   90.00
_cell.angle_gamma   90.00
#
_symmetry.space_group_name_H-M   'P 1'
#
loop_
_entity.id
_entity.type
_entity.pdbx_description
1 polymer ?
#
loop_
_entity_poly.entity_id
_entity_poly.type
_entity_poly.pdbx_seq_one_letter_code
_entity_poly.pdbx_strand_id
1 'polypeptide(L)'
;MKKYFILSLLFLLSISLFSQEYKICLGTFNNITKAENHVKLLAQKGIPVTIQEYNNEFKVLSLETLHSKEAAIFQKELLLNHPIIKQLNINEISFVISEEKTSSTKLNNSSSEELEVLQKELQSVKNKLQKTQNELQSTKTELSKLRTQVQNSQKKKVTSPAKPVQKIEETLPKERIITIRDSDSGVPIPSADVNIDDTWNLKSNMVGQVLLPDEIQEGEFTISVKKGNEYVQTEDVFVVTKGEITSTPQISIPKAVDFKRIKIILDWGEFPWDLDAHVVDGENHVFFSVKKEGNLELDRDDVNSFGPETITIIEPAENKKYSYYVHDCSNTGVNSSKRLSNSQAQVRVYFDNEYKTSFKIKPNKEGFTWHVFDIVKGDQIVPKEKISTKNPKDY
;
A
#
# COMPACT_ATOMS: atom_id res chain seq x y z
N MET A 1 7.95 -53.00 3.60
CA MET A 1 7.43 -51.71 3.09
C MET A 1 6.41 -51.02 4.01
N LYS A 2 5.61 -51.71 4.84
CA LYS A 2 4.62 -51.05 5.73
C LYS A 2 5.20 -50.35 6.99
N LYS A 3 6.38 -50.70 7.46
CA LYS A 3 6.99 -50.08 8.66
C LYS A 3 7.63 -48.70 8.43
N TYR A 4 8.07 -48.42 7.21
CA TYR A 4 8.66 -47.10 6.88
C TYR A 4 7.62 -46.04 6.57
N PHE A 5 6.41 -46.42 6.17
CA PHE A 5 5.31 -45.52 5.91
C PHE A 5 4.71 -44.90 7.19
N ILE A 6 4.67 -45.68 8.27
CA ILE A 6 4.18 -45.22 9.59
C ILE A 6 5.19 -44.28 10.26
N LEU A 7 6.49 -44.50 10.07
CA LEU A 7 7.54 -43.60 10.62
C LEU A 7 7.60 -42.28 9.91
N SER A 8 7.36 -42.23 8.58
CA SER A 8 7.29 -41.00 7.80
C SER A 8 6.02 -40.18 8.11
N LEU A 9 4.91 -40.84 8.39
CA LEU A 9 3.65 -40.19 8.78
C LEU A 9 3.72 -39.62 10.22
N LEU A 10 4.42 -40.27 11.12
CA LEU A 10 4.68 -39.78 12.48
C LEU A 10 5.68 -38.61 12.49
N PHE A 11 6.62 -38.55 11.54
CA PHE A 11 7.55 -37.45 11.40
C PHE A 11 6.86 -36.21 10.77
N LEU A 12 5.92 -36.41 9.84
CA LEU A 12 5.08 -35.32 9.26
C LEU A 12 4.05 -34.80 10.27
N LEU A 13 3.53 -35.63 11.17
CA LEU A 13 2.63 -35.22 12.26
C LEU A 13 3.37 -34.49 13.40
N SER A 14 4.67 -34.74 13.60
CA SER A 14 5.45 -34.07 14.64
C SER A 14 5.96 -32.69 14.23
N ILE A 15 5.98 -32.34 12.92
CA ILE A 15 6.37 -31.02 12.44
C ILE A 15 5.20 -30.01 12.52
N SER A 16 3.95 -30.49 12.55
CA SER A 16 2.78 -29.63 12.72
C SER A 16 2.43 -29.24 14.16
N LEU A 17 3.14 -29.78 15.16
CA LEU A 17 2.80 -29.65 16.60
C LEU A 17 3.52 -28.51 17.34
N PHE A 18 4.39 -27.71 16.68
CA PHE A 18 5.14 -26.63 17.33
C PHE A 18 5.33 -25.37 16.47
N SER A 19 4.32 -24.94 15.73
CA SER A 19 4.35 -23.56 15.24
C SER A 19 3.81 -22.64 16.33
N GLN A 20 4.68 -21.90 17.01
CA GLN A 20 4.26 -20.82 17.87
C GLN A 20 3.51 -19.76 17.04
N GLU A 21 2.31 -19.45 17.48
CA GLU A 21 1.50 -18.40 16.87
C GLU A 21 1.76 -17.07 17.56
N TYR A 22 1.91 -16.03 16.78
CA TYR A 22 2.19 -14.67 17.23
C TYR A 22 1.08 -13.72 16.79
N LYS A 23 0.70 -12.79 17.67
CA LYS A 23 -0.17 -11.65 17.33
C LYS A 23 0.54 -10.35 17.64
N ILE A 24 0.34 -9.35 16.79
CA ILE A 24 0.89 -8.01 17.04
C ILE A 24 0.04 -7.30 18.08
N CYS A 25 0.69 -6.76 19.11
CA CYS A 25 0.07 -5.94 20.15
C CYS A 25 0.27 -4.47 19.83
N LEU A 26 -0.83 -3.78 19.56
CA LEU A 26 -0.90 -2.37 19.16
C LEU A 26 -1.25 -1.43 20.34
N GLY A 27 -1.31 -1.94 21.53
CA GLY A 27 -1.52 -1.18 22.76
C GLY A 27 -1.83 -2.07 23.94
N THR A 28 -1.40 -1.65 25.12
CA THR A 28 -1.69 -2.30 26.40
C THR A 28 -2.32 -1.29 27.35
N PHE A 29 -3.43 -1.65 27.97
CA PHE A 29 -4.24 -0.75 28.80
C PHE A 29 -4.61 -1.43 30.11
N ASN A 30 -4.64 -0.68 31.17
CA ASN A 30 -5.10 -1.11 32.50
C ASN A 30 -6.62 -0.94 32.69
N ASN A 31 -7.34 -0.49 31.67
CA ASN A 31 -8.75 -0.22 31.69
C ASN A 31 -9.40 -0.60 30.37
N ILE A 32 -10.50 -1.39 30.44
CA ILE A 32 -11.20 -1.90 29.27
C ILE A 32 -11.73 -0.78 28.36
N THR A 33 -12.30 0.28 28.94
CA THR A 33 -12.86 1.39 28.17
C THR A 33 -11.80 2.13 27.35
N LYS A 34 -10.56 2.24 27.86
CA LYS A 34 -9.45 2.79 27.08
C LYS A 34 -9.05 1.89 25.93
N ALA A 35 -9.01 0.57 26.15
CA ALA A 35 -8.74 -0.42 25.11
C ALA A 35 -9.82 -0.38 24.02
N GLU A 36 -11.12 -0.34 24.39
CA GLU A 36 -12.24 -0.22 23.46
C GLU A 36 -12.18 1.06 22.61
N ASN A 37 -11.83 2.20 23.22
CA ASN A 37 -11.65 3.45 22.48
C ASN A 37 -10.48 3.35 21.49
N HIS A 38 -9.40 2.68 21.87
CA HIS A 38 -8.27 2.43 20.98
C HIS A 38 -8.63 1.51 19.81
N VAL A 39 -9.41 0.46 20.07
CA VAL A 39 -9.96 -0.42 19.01
C VAL A 39 -10.83 0.38 18.04
N LYS A 40 -11.73 1.23 18.52
CA LYS A 40 -12.57 2.09 17.65
C LYS A 40 -11.71 3.00 16.78
N LEU A 41 -10.66 3.59 17.34
CA LEU A 41 -9.73 4.45 16.62
C LEU A 41 -8.97 3.70 15.51
N LEU A 42 -8.45 2.51 15.82
CA LEU A 42 -7.76 1.65 14.84
C LEU A 42 -8.73 1.14 13.77
N ALA A 43 -9.94 0.72 14.16
CA ALA A 43 -10.97 0.27 13.22
C ALA A 43 -11.39 1.37 12.23
N GLN A 44 -11.53 2.63 12.68
CA GLN A 44 -11.79 3.79 11.81
C GLN A 44 -10.68 4.02 10.78
N LYS A 45 -9.48 3.53 11.04
CA LYS A 45 -8.33 3.58 10.12
C LYS A 45 -8.13 2.27 9.35
N GLY A 46 -9.12 1.34 9.41
CA GLY A 46 -9.09 0.07 8.69
C GLY A 46 -8.12 -0.96 9.26
N ILE A 47 -7.63 -0.78 10.50
CA ILE A 47 -6.75 -1.75 11.15
C ILE A 47 -7.61 -2.68 12.02
N PRO A 48 -7.86 -3.92 11.59
CA PRO A 48 -8.70 -4.86 12.33
C PRO A 48 -7.95 -5.40 13.54
N VAL A 49 -8.54 -5.20 14.72
CA VAL A 49 -7.96 -5.60 16.01
C VAL A 49 -9.01 -6.18 16.94
N THR A 50 -8.58 -6.89 17.95
CA THR A 50 -9.38 -7.43 19.03
C THR A 50 -8.80 -7.07 20.39
N ILE A 51 -9.58 -7.17 21.47
CA ILE A 51 -9.09 -7.02 22.83
C ILE A 51 -8.96 -8.41 23.45
N GLN A 52 -7.84 -8.63 24.14
CA GLN A 52 -7.64 -9.82 24.96
C GLN A 52 -7.09 -9.41 26.33
N GLU A 53 -7.60 -10.02 27.38
CA GLU A 53 -7.14 -9.78 28.75
C GLU A 53 -5.95 -10.71 29.08
N TYR A 54 -4.87 -10.11 29.62
CA TYR A 54 -3.67 -10.79 30.08
C TYR A 54 -3.24 -10.19 31.43
N ASN A 55 -3.22 -10.96 32.49
CA ASN A 55 -2.69 -10.54 33.80
C ASN A 55 -3.23 -9.19 34.27
N ASN A 56 -4.56 -8.98 34.20
CA ASN A 56 -5.26 -7.73 34.53
C ASN A 56 -4.92 -6.52 33.62
N GLU A 57 -4.33 -6.77 32.47
CA GLU A 57 -4.15 -5.78 31.40
C GLU A 57 -4.97 -6.14 30.17
N PHE A 58 -5.46 -5.15 29.45
CA PHE A 58 -6.18 -5.31 28.19
C PHE A 58 -5.27 -5.02 27.02
N LYS A 59 -4.91 -6.04 26.24
CA LYS A 59 -4.09 -5.92 25.04
C LYS A 59 -4.93 -5.82 23.80
N VAL A 60 -4.64 -4.83 22.97
CA VAL A 60 -5.25 -4.66 21.65
C VAL A 60 -4.36 -5.38 20.64
N LEU A 61 -4.87 -6.49 20.11
CA LEU A 61 -4.12 -7.42 19.27
C LEU A 61 -4.63 -7.41 17.83
N SER A 62 -3.73 -7.66 16.87
CA SER A 62 -4.10 -7.94 15.49
C SER A 62 -5.06 -9.14 15.41
N LEU A 63 -5.98 -9.13 14.45
CA LEU A 63 -6.77 -10.32 14.13
C LEU A 63 -5.92 -11.39 13.44
N GLU A 64 -4.93 -10.97 12.68
CA GLU A 64 -4.02 -11.86 11.97
C GLU A 64 -3.09 -12.57 12.95
N THR A 65 -2.92 -13.87 12.73
CA THR A 65 -1.98 -14.73 13.45
C THR A 65 -0.77 -15.00 12.56
N LEU A 66 0.42 -14.79 13.09
CA LEU A 66 1.69 -15.00 12.39
C LEU A 66 2.33 -16.28 12.89
N HIS A 67 2.79 -17.10 11.97
CA HIS A 67 3.26 -18.48 12.29
C HIS A 67 4.78 -18.57 12.46
N SER A 68 5.49 -17.43 12.51
CA SER A 68 6.91 -17.38 12.86
C SER A 68 7.26 -16.09 13.59
N LYS A 69 8.32 -16.14 14.38
CA LYS A 69 8.86 -14.99 15.10
C LYS A 69 9.44 -13.95 14.14
N GLU A 70 10.05 -14.40 13.07
CA GLU A 70 10.61 -13.52 12.01
C GLU A 70 9.51 -12.73 11.32
N ALA A 71 8.39 -13.38 10.98
CA ALA A 71 7.21 -12.69 10.44
C ALA A 71 6.65 -11.67 11.43
N ALA A 72 6.62 -11.98 12.73
CA ALA A 72 6.16 -11.05 13.77
C ALA A 72 7.11 -9.85 13.93
N ILE A 73 8.41 -10.05 13.87
CA ILE A 73 9.41 -8.97 13.90
C ILE A 73 9.26 -8.06 12.67
N PHE A 74 9.16 -8.66 11.49
CA PHE A 74 8.99 -7.92 10.23
C PHE A 74 7.71 -7.08 10.22
N GLN A 75 6.57 -7.66 10.63
CA GLN A 75 5.29 -6.94 10.73
C GLN A 75 5.35 -5.81 11.74
N LYS A 76 5.99 -6.00 12.89
CA LYS A 76 6.18 -4.95 13.89
C LYS A 76 6.95 -3.76 13.31
N GLU A 77 8.05 -4.00 12.60
CA GLU A 77 8.87 -2.95 11.99
C GLU A 77 8.11 -2.17 10.93
N LEU A 78 7.35 -2.88 10.09
CA LEU A 78 6.48 -2.25 9.09
C LEU A 78 5.44 -1.34 9.74
N LEU A 79 4.77 -1.81 10.80
CA LEU A 79 3.76 -1.03 11.51
C LEU A 79 4.36 0.21 12.19
N LEU A 80 5.52 0.11 12.83
CA LEU A 80 6.20 1.25 13.46
C LEU A 80 6.55 2.35 12.46
N ASN A 81 6.79 1.98 11.20
CA ASN A 81 7.11 2.92 10.13
C ASN A 81 5.88 3.44 9.38
N HIS A 82 4.71 2.84 9.61
CA HIS A 82 3.49 3.17 8.89
C HIS A 82 2.97 4.58 9.27
N PRO A 83 2.62 5.45 8.29
CA PRO A 83 2.17 6.83 8.55
C PRO A 83 0.99 6.93 9.50
N ILE A 84 -0.02 6.05 9.37
CA ILE A 84 -1.21 6.02 10.25
C ILE A 84 -0.81 5.71 11.70
N ILE A 85 0.08 4.74 11.91
CA ILE A 85 0.55 4.36 13.25
C ILE A 85 1.33 5.51 13.89
N LYS A 86 2.17 6.21 13.10
CA LYS A 86 2.86 7.43 13.54
C LYS A 86 1.89 8.56 13.86
N GLN A 87 0.87 8.77 13.03
CA GLN A 87 -0.19 9.77 13.27
C GLN A 87 -0.99 9.50 14.55
N LEU A 88 -1.19 8.23 14.89
CA LEU A 88 -1.88 7.81 16.11
C LEU A 88 -0.97 7.83 17.35
N ASN A 89 0.31 8.22 17.20
CA ASN A 89 1.32 8.21 18.27
C ASN A 89 1.47 6.84 18.96
N ILE A 90 1.29 5.75 18.21
CA ILE A 90 1.52 4.40 18.73
C ILE A 90 3.02 4.12 18.65
N ASN A 91 3.72 4.38 19.75
CA ASN A 91 5.19 4.28 19.83
C ASN A 91 5.67 2.92 20.31
N GLU A 92 4.79 2.14 20.94
CA GLU A 92 5.09 0.82 21.46
C GLU A 92 4.24 -0.25 20.77
N ILE A 93 4.85 -0.97 19.85
CA ILE A 93 4.28 -2.16 19.22
C ILE A 93 5.10 -3.35 19.68
N SER A 94 4.43 -4.35 20.23
CA SER A 94 5.03 -5.61 20.64
C SER A 94 4.34 -6.77 19.91
N PHE A 95 4.72 -7.99 20.21
CA PHE A 95 3.95 -9.17 19.81
C PHE A 95 3.77 -10.07 21.01
N VAL A 96 2.69 -10.81 21.02
CA VAL A 96 2.38 -11.83 22.02
C VAL A 96 2.33 -13.19 21.35
N ILE A 97 2.77 -14.23 22.08
CA ILE A 97 2.59 -15.61 21.66
C ILE A 97 1.15 -15.98 22.05
N SER A 98 0.38 -16.49 21.09
CA SER A 98 -0.95 -17.02 21.40
C SER A 98 -0.77 -18.35 22.12
N GLU A 99 -1.07 -18.35 23.42
CA GLU A 99 -1.15 -19.60 24.17
C GLU A 99 -2.43 -20.35 23.77
N GLU A 100 -2.31 -21.59 23.30
CA GLU A 100 -3.45 -22.50 23.26
C GLU A 100 -4.05 -22.61 24.67
N LYS A 101 -5.37 -22.59 24.76
CA LYS A 101 -6.10 -22.91 25.98
C LYS A 101 -5.80 -24.35 26.38
N THR A 102 -4.70 -24.58 27.07
CA THR A 102 -4.49 -25.83 27.81
C THR A 102 -5.07 -25.66 29.21
N SER A 103 -6.06 -26.49 29.48
CA SER A 103 -6.62 -26.69 30.81
C SER A 103 -5.50 -26.89 31.83
N SER A 104 -5.63 -26.19 32.94
CA SER A 104 -4.82 -26.26 34.15
C SER A 104 -4.18 -27.63 34.47
N THR A 105 -2.86 -27.69 34.42
CA THR A 105 -2.11 -28.64 35.24
C THR A 105 -0.88 -27.93 35.80
N LYS A 106 -0.83 -27.87 37.12
CA LYS A 106 0.29 -27.32 37.88
C LYS A 106 1.59 -28.03 37.49
N LEU A 107 2.59 -27.27 37.08
CA LEU A 107 3.98 -27.74 37.17
C LEU A 107 4.83 -26.67 37.85
N ASN A 108 5.44 -27.09 38.94
CA ASN A 108 6.43 -26.34 39.74
C ASN A 108 7.81 -26.47 39.10
N ASN A 109 8.59 -25.38 39.19
CA ASN A 109 10.05 -25.34 39.25
C ASN A 109 10.87 -25.87 38.07
N SER A 110 11.16 -24.99 37.08
CA SER A 110 12.42 -25.02 36.32
C SER A 110 12.82 -23.66 35.74
N SER A 111 12.43 -22.54 36.37
CA SER A 111 12.46 -21.23 35.73
C SER A 111 13.74 -20.40 35.92
N SER A 112 14.75 -20.86 36.66
CA SER A 112 15.93 -20.03 36.95
C SER A 112 17.05 -20.16 35.90
N GLU A 113 17.28 -21.37 35.40
CA GLU A 113 18.34 -21.63 34.40
C GLU A 113 17.95 -21.14 33.00
N GLU A 114 16.69 -21.33 32.59
CA GLU A 114 16.19 -20.80 31.31
C GLU A 114 16.19 -19.27 31.30
N LEU A 115 15.85 -18.62 32.42
CA LEU A 115 15.88 -17.17 32.55
C LEU A 115 17.31 -16.62 32.41
N GLU A 116 18.30 -17.32 32.98
CA GLU A 116 19.70 -16.92 32.89
C GLU A 116 20.27 -17.07 31.47
N VAL A 117 19.87 -18.13 30.74
CA VAL A 117 20.22 -18.33 29.31
C VAL A 117 19.62 -17.21 28.44
N LEU A 118 18.33 -16.92 28.62
CA LEU A 118 17.65 -15.84 27.89
C LEU A 118 18.24 -14.46 28.17
N GLN A 119 18.65 -14.18 29.42
CA GLN A 119 19.32 -12.95 29.76
C GLN A 119 20.68 -12.80 29.07
N LYS A 120 21.46 -13.88 28.96
CA LYS A 120 22.75 -13.90 28.24
C LYS A 120 22.55 -13.69 26.74
N GLU A 121 21.54 -14.33 26.16
CA GLU A 121 21.19 -14.12 24.74
C GLU A 121 20.74 -12.68 24.49
N LEU A 122 19.85 -12.13 25.32
CA LEU A 122 19.40 -10.76 25.23
C LEU A 122 20.56 -9.76 25.29
N GLN A 123 21.53 -9.99 26.19
CA GLN A 123 22.72 -9.15 26.29
C GLN A 123 23.60 -9.25 25.02
N SER A 124 23.74 -10.45 24.45
CA SER A 124 24.46 -10.65 23.19
C SER A 124 23.81 -9.92 22.02
N VAL A 125 22.47 -9.98 21.91
CA VAL A 125 21.72 -9.28 20.87
C VAL A 125 21.81 -7.76 21.05
N LYS A 126 21.72 -7.26 22.28
CA LYS A 126 21.93 -5.82 22.57
C LYS A 126 23.30 -5.33 22.15
N ASN A 127 24.34 -6.11 22.40
CA ASN A 127 25.71 -5.75 22.00
C ASN A 127 25.87 -5.74 20.48
N LYS A 128 25.26 -6.70 19.75
CA LYS A 128 25.24 -6.71 18.27
C LYS A 128 24.50 -5.51 17.73
N LEU A 129 23.33 -5.18 18.28
CA LEU A 129 22.53 -4.02 17.88
C LEU A 129 23.32 -2.72 18.06
N GLN A 130 23.98 -2.53 19.21
CA GLN A 130 24.81 -1.35 19.46
C GLN A 130 25.96 -1.23 18.46
N LYS A 131 26.60 -2.36 18.06
CA LYS A 131 27.65 -2.37 17.05
C LYS A 131 27.11 -1.93 15.69
N THR A 132 25.98 -2.49 15.28
CA THR A 132 25.35 -2.16 13.98
C THR A 132 24.89 -0.69 13.94
N GLN A 133 24.37 -0.16 15.05
CA GLN A 133 24.01 1.26 15.15
C GLN A 133 25.23 2.17 15.01
N ASN A 134 26.37 1.81 15.59
CA ASN A 134 27.60 2.58 15.46
C ASN A 134 28.14 2.52 14.00
N GLU A 135 28.08 1.37 13.35
CA GLU A 135 28.44 1.21 11.94
C GLU A 135 27.55 2.04 11.02
N LEU A 136 26.24 2.04 11.27
CA LEU A 136 25.26 2.87 10.54
C LEU A 136 25.56 4.37 10.72
N GLN A 137 25.90 4.80 11.93
CA GLN A 137 26.24 6.19 12.20
C GLN A 137 27.54 6.62 11.50
N SER A 138 28.56 5.74 11.46
CA SER A 138 29.80 6.02 10.73
C SER A 138 29.54 6.14 9.22
N THR A 139 28.77 5.22 8.64
CA THR A 139 28.38 5.24 7.23
C THR A 139 27.59 6.50 6.86
N LYS A 140 26.66 6.92 7.71
CA LYS A 140 25.92 8.19 7.54
C LYS A 140 26.88 9.40 7.51
N THR A 141 27.88 9.39 8.37
CA THR A 141 28.88 10.47 8.45
C THR A 141 29.78 10.50 7.20
N GLU A 142 30.19 9.35 6.71
CA GLU A 142 30.94 9.24 5.45
C GLU A 142 30.11 9.71 4.26
N LEU A 143 28.84 9.29 4.19
CA LEU A 143 27.91 9.71 3.13
C LEU A 143 27.74 11.23 3.12
N SER A 144 27.63 11.86 4.29
CA SER A 144 27.56 13.32 4.39
C SER A 144 28.81 14.03 3.90
N LYS A 145 30.02 13.49 4.20
CA LYS A 145 31.30 14.00 3.68
C LYS A 145 31.40 13.88 2.18
N LEU A 146 31.01 12.73 1.61
CA LEU A 146 30.99 12.52 0.16
C LEU A 146 30.02 13.46 -0.54
N ARG A 147 28.82 13.69 0.00
CA ARG A 147 27.86 14.69 -0.53
C ARG A 147 28.47 16.09 -0.59
N THR A 148 29.16 16.49 0.47
CA THR A 148 29.83 17.80 0.53
C THR A 148 30.97 17.90 -0.48
N GLN A 149 31.74 16.83 -0.68
CA GLN A 149 32.82 16.78 -1.69
C GLN A 149 32.25 16.86 -3.11
N VAL A 150 31.15 16.17 -3.41
CA VAL A 150 30.48 16.24 -4.72
C VAL A 150 29.94 17.65 -4.99
N GLN A 151 29.29 18.29 -4.01
CA GLN A 151 28.81 19.67 -4.14
C GLN A 151 29.94 20.67 -4.37
N ASN A 152 31.09 20.51 -3.70
CA ASN A 152 32.26 21.37 -3.88
C ASN A 152 32.97 21.13 -5.22
N SER A 153 32.94 19.89 -5.72
CA SER A 153 33.49 19.55 -7.05
C SER A 153 32.64 20.11 -8.20
N GLN A 154 31.32 20.17 -8.00
CA GLN A 154 30.37 20.78 -8.97
C GLN A 154 30.53 22.31 -9.06
N LYS A 155 30.87 23.00 -7.95
CA LYS A 155 31.14 24.44 -7.95
C LYS A 155 32.47 24.84 -8.66
N LYS A 156 33.39 23.94 -8.86
CA LYS A 156 34.70 24.21 -9.50
C LYS A 156 34.75 23.96 -11.02
N LYS A 157 33.65 23.49 -11.64
CA LYS A 157 33.62 23.11 -13.07
C LYS A 157 32.58 23.92 -13.88
N VAL A 158 32.69 25.23 -13.81
CA VAL A 158 31.99 26.13 -14.76
C VAL A 158 33.04 26.97 -15.48
N THR A 159 33.74 26.36 -16.42
CA THR A 159 34.35 27.03 -17.59
C THR A 159 34.94 25.95 -18.52
N SER A 160 34.15 25.43 -19.44
CA SER A 160 34.50 24.99 -20.79
C SER A 160 33.38 24.16 -21.43
N PRO A 161 33.05 24.30 -22.73
CA PRO A 161 31.95 23.55 -23.33
C PRO A 161 32.40 22.11 -23.56
N ALA A 162 31.77 21.16 -22.86
CA ALA A 162 32.01 19.75 -22.98
C ALA A 162 30.78 19.00 -23.49
N LYS A 163 31.06 17.99 -24.34
CA LYS A 163 30.14 17.02 -24.93
C LYS A 163 29.12 16.47 -23.94
N PRO A 164 27.94 15.99 -24.42
CA PRO A 164 26.89 15.49 -23.56
C PRO A 164 27.39 14.29 -22.74
N VAL A 165 27.55 14.50 -21.45
CA VAL A 165 27.76 13.42 -20.46
C VAL A 165 26.40 12.80 -20.20
N GLN A 166 26.27 11.50 -20.46
CA GLN A 166 25.16 10.71 -19.98
C GLN A 166 25.03 10.89 -18.46
N LYS A 167 23.91 11.47 -18.04
CA LYS A 167 23.55 11.61 -16.65
C LYS A 167 23.21 10.20 -16.13
N ILE A 168 24.11 9.61 -15.35
CA ILE A 168 23.76 8.45 -14.54
C ILE A 168 22.82 8.98 -13.47
N GLU A 169 21.53 8.80 -13.65
CA GLU A 169 20.57 8.91 -12.58
C GLU A 169 20.80 7.73 -11.65
N GLU A 170 21.35 7.99 -10.47
CA GLU A 170 21.23 7.04 -9.35
C GLU A 170 19.74 6.95 -9.00
N THR A 171 19.06 6.02 -9.60
CA THR A 171 17.70 5.64 -9.19
C THR A 171 17.82 4.96 -7.84
N LEU A 172 17.15 5.52 -6.82
CA LEU A 172 16.89 4.79 -5.59
C LEU A 172 16.22 3.46 -5.96
N PRO A 173 16.57 2.34 -5.28
CA PRO A 173 15.93 1.06 -5.56
C PRO A 173 14.42 1.22 -5.41
N LYS A 174 13.68 0.93 -6.48
CA LYS A 174 12.22 0.96 -6.48
C LYS A 174 11.74 -0.24 -5.67
N GLU A 175 10.72 -0.03 -4.88
CA GLU A 175 10.21 -1.09 -4.01
C GLU A 175 9.52 -2.19 -4.82
N ARG A 176 9.65 -3.43 -4.38
CA ARG A 176 8.96 -4.60 -4.91
C ARG A 176 7.64 -4.83 -4.16
N ILE A 177 6.95 -3.76 -3.83
CA ILE A 177 5.77 -3.78 -2.98
C ILE A 177 4.59 -3.18 -3.72
N ILE A 178 3.47 -3.93 -3.78
CA ILE A 178 2.18 -3.40 -4.21
C ILE A 178 1.34 -3.14 -2.96
N THR A 179 0.72 -1.95 -2.87
CA THR A 179 -0.16 -1.58 -1.77
C THR A 179 -1.62 -1.68 -2.19
N ILE A 180 -2.44 -2.40 -1.43
CA ILE A 180 -3.88 -2.54 -1.64
C ILE A 180 -4.60 -1.58 -0.68
N ARG A 181 -5.49 -0.74 -1.23
CA ARG A 181 -6.23 0.28 -0.47
C ARG A 181 -7.73 0.27 -0.74
N ASP A 182 -8.48 0.73 0.23
CA ASP A 182 -9.90 1.11 0.07
C ASP A 182 -9.97 2.42 -0.74
N SER A 183 -10.74 2.44 -1.81
CA SER A 183 -10.76 3.57 -2.74
C SER A 183 -11.37 4.83 -2.15
N ASP A 184 -12.29 4.72 -1.19
CA ASP A 184 -13.04 5.86 -0.65
C ASP A 184 -12.32 6.46 0.56
N SER A 185 -11.72 5.62 1.40
CA SER A 185 -11.02 6.08 2.60
C SER A 185 -9.51 6.21 2.42
N GLY A 186 -8.92 5.56 1.40
CA GLY A 186 -7.47 5.43 1.21
C GLY A 186 -6.79 4.55 2.26
N VAL A 187 -7.56 3.90 3.13
CA VAL A 187 -7.03 3.03 4.19
C VAL A 187 -6.50 1.74 3.59
N PRO A 188 -5.31 1.27 4.00
CA PRO A 188 -4.81 -0.03 3.57
C PRO A 188 -5.78 -1.17 3.89
N ILE A 189 -5.90 -2.15 2.98
CA ILE A 189 -6.74 -3.33 3.16
C ILE A 189 -5.86 -4.52 3.55
N PRO A 190 -5.92 -4.97 4.82
CA PRO A 190 -5.19 -6.16 5.26
C PRO A 190 -5.87 -7.46 4.79
N SER A 191 -5.07 -8.50 4.64
CA SER A 191 -5.53 -9.86 4.30
C SER A 191 -6.41 -9.91 3.05
N ALA A 192 -6.16 -9.03 2.06
CA ALA A 192 -6.74 -9.17 0.74
C ALA A 192 -6.06 -10.35 0.03
N ASP A 193 -6.84 -11.19 -0.63
CA ASP A 193 -6.32 -12.25 -1.48
C ASP A 193 -5.78 -11.61 -2.77
N VAL A 194 -4.55 -11.92 -3.11
CA VAL A 194 -3.87 -11.39 -4.30
C VAL A 194 -3.33 -12.55 -5.10
N ASN A 195 -3.78 -12.69 -6.33
CA ASN A 195 -3.29 -13.68 -7.28
C ASN A 195 -2.51 -12.97 -8.38
N ILE A 196 -1.33 -13.48 -8.73
CA ILE A 196 -0.51 -12.96 -9.83
C ILE A 196 -0.32 -14.08 -10.86
N ASP A 197 -0.72 -13.84 -12.11
CA ASP A 197 -0.64 -14.74 -13.27
C ASP A 197 -1.13 -16.18 -12.98
N ASP A 198 -2.17 -16.32 -12.14
CA ASP A 198 -2.68 -17.62 -11.66
C ASP A 198 -1.62 -18.54 -11.03
N THR A 199 -0.43 -18.02 -10.80
CA THR A 199 0.73 -18.75 -10.30
C THR A 199 0.99 -18.47 -8.82
N TRP A 200 0.99 -17.20 -8.42
CA TRP A 200 1.31 -16.79 -7.05
C TRP A 200 0.06 -16.35 -6.31
N ASN A 201 -0.28 -17.10 -5.25
CA ASN A 201 -1.37 -16.77 -4.33
C ASN A 201 -0.80 -16.14 -3.06
N LEU A 202 -1.01 -14.85 -2.89
CA LEU A 202 -0.45 -14.04 -1.83
C LEU A 202 -1.57 -13.40 -0.99
N LYS A 203 -1.22 -12.83 0.14
CA LYS A 203 -2.11 -11.99 0.94
C LYS A 203 -1.45 -10.67 1.28
N SER A 204 -2.23 -9.59 1.25
CA SER A 204 -1.74 -8.33 1.77
C SER A 204 -1.53 -8.41 3.29
N ASN A 205 -0.46 -7.81 3.77
CA ASN A 205 -0.15 -7.72 5.20
C ASN A 205 -1.06 -6.70 5.92
N MET A 206 -0.84 -6.47 7.21
CA MET A 206 -1.67 -5.56 8.03
C MET A 206 -1.67 -4.10 7.56
N VAL A 207 -0.67 -3.69 6.77
CA VAL A 207 -0.59 -2.36 6.17
C VAL A 207 -0.93 -2.39 4.66
N GLY A 208 -1.67 -3.42 4.23
CA GLY A 208 -2.17 -3.55 2.87
C GLY A 208 -1.11 -3.87 1.82
N GLN A 209 0.09 -4.28 2.21
CA GLN A 209 1.22 -4.47 1.30
C GLN A 209 1.39 -5.92 0.90
N VAL A 210 1.76 -6.13 -0.35
CA VAL A 210 2.14 -7.42 -0.95
C VAL A 210 3.56 -7.28 -1.49
N LEU A 211 4.47 -8.11 -0.96
CA LEU A 211 5.84 -8.21 -1.50
C LEU A 211 5.82 -9.17 -2.69
N LEU A 212 6.38 -8.73 -3.82
CA LEU A 212 6.50 -9.59 -5.00
C LEU A 212 7.50 -10.72 -4.78
N PRO A 213 7.18 -11.95 -5.22
CA PRO A 213 8.12 -13.07 -5.25
C PRO A 213 9.40 -12.76 -6.04
N ASP A 214 10.53 -13.30 -5.62
CA ASP A 214 11.83 -13.03 -6.25
C ASP A 214 11.91 -13.51 -7.70
N GLU A 215 11.09 -14.47 -8.08
CA GLU A 215 10.97 -15.00 -9.45
C GLU A 215 10.38 -13.99 -10.44
N ILE A 216 9.65 -13.00 -9.96
CA ILE A 216 9.08 -11.92 -10.80
C ILE A 216 10.18 -10.88 -11.07
N GLN A 217 10.86 -10.99 -12.22
CA GLN A 217 12.03 -10.14 -12.55
C GLN A 217 11.76 -9.14 -13.67
N GLU A 218 11.09 -9.55 -14.74
CA GLU A 218 10.90 -8.72 -15.95
C GLU A 218 9.60 -9.14 -16.64
N GLY A 219 8.77 -8.18 -17.03
CA GLY A 219 7.56 -8.44 -17.80
C GLY A 219 6.35 -7.65 -17.33
N GLU A 220 5.24 -7.96 -18.00
CA GLU A 220 3.89 -7.52 -17.65
C GLU A 220 3.17 -8.70 -17.00
N PHE A 221 2.58 -8.48 -15.83
CA PHE A 221 1.94 -9.49 -14.99
C PHE A 221 0.50 -9.11 -14.71
N THR A 222 -0.40 -10.06 -14.84
CA THR A 222 -1.78 -9.86 -14.37
C THR A 222 -1.86 -9.98 -12.86
N ILE A 223 -2.71 -9.18 -12.24
CA ILE A 223 -2.96 -9.22 -10.80
C ILE A 223 -4.46 -9.17 -10.54
N SER A 224 -4.95 -10.12 -9.76
CA SER A 224 -6.33 -10.13 -9.25
C SER A 224 -6.32 -9.90 -7.75
N VAL A 225 -7.14 -8.96 -7.31
CA VAL A 225 -7.28 -8.60 -5.88
C VAL A 225 -8.71 -8.84 -5.45
N LYS A 226 -8.89 -9.57 -4.34
CA LYS A 226 -10.20 -9.88 -3.74
C LYS A 226 -10.15 -9.73 -2.23
N LYS A 227 -11.23 -9.17 -1.65
CA LYS A 227 -11.42 -9.09 -0.20
C LYS A 227 -12.87 -9.44 0.17
N GLY A 228 -13.12 -10.74 0.36
CA GLY A 228 -14.47 -11.24 0.65
C GLY A 228 -15.51 -10.81 -0.38
N ASN A 229 -16.72 -10.54 0.09
CA ASN A 229 -17.82 -9.96 -0.71
C ASN A 229 -18.02 -8.47 -0.41
N GLU A 230 -17.24 -7.91 0.48
CA GLU A 230 -17.32 -6.50 0.88
C GLU A 230 -16.72 -5.58 -0.19
N TYR A 231 -15.71 -6.05 -0.93
CA TYR A 231 -15.04 -5.29 -1.98
C TYR A 231 -15.27 -5.93 -3.35
N VAL A 232 -15.29 -5.08 -4.37
CA VAL A 232 -15.34 -5.52 -5.77
C VAL A 232 -14.02 -6.18 -6.15
N GLN A 233 -14.08 -7.40 -6.67
CA GLN A 233 -12.89 -8.05 -7.22
C GLN A 233 -12.33 -7.20 -8.37
N THR A 234 -11.04 -6.95 -8.33
CA THR A 234 -10.35 -6.10 -9.30
C THR A 234 -9.28 -6.91 -10.02
N GLU A 235 -9.27 -6.83 -11.32
CA GLU A 235 -8.23 -7.40 -12.17
C GLU A 235 -7.46 -6.27 -12.83
N ASP A 236 -6.15 -6.37 -12.86
CA ASP A 236 -5.30 -5.34 -13.44
C ASP A 236 -3.98 -5.93 -13.93
N VAL A 237 -3.12 -5.07 -14.46
CA VAL A 237 -1.79 -5.45 -14.94
C VAL A 237 -0.77 -4.52 -14.33
N PHE A 238 0.37 -5.05 -13.90
CA PHE A 238 1.52 -4.26 -13.49
C PHE A 238 2.77 -4.65 -14.27
N VAL A 239 3.76 -3.77 -14.29
CA VAL A 239 4.99 -3.96 -15.06
C VAL A 239 6.18 -4.01 -14.12
N VAL A 240 7.04 -4.98 -14.30
CA VAL A 240 8.32 -5.12 -13.60
C VAL A 240 9.45 -5.00 -14.62
N THR A 241 10.46 -4.18 -14.30
CA THR A 241 11.67 -4.03 -15.12
C THR A 241 12.88 -4.15 -14.21
N LYS A 242 13.78 -5.08 -14.50
CA LYS A 242 14.98 -5.36 -13.70
C LYS A 242 14.66 -5.61 -12.21
N GLY A 243 13.59 -6.35 -11.95
CA GLY A 243 13.15 -6.69 -10.61
C GLY A 243 12.38 -5.58 -9.87
N GLU A 244 12.13 -4.43 -10.47
CA GLU A 244 11.46 -3.28 -9.86
C GLU A 244 10.11 -3.00 -10.52
N ILE A 245 9.09 -2.63 -9.72
CA ILE A 245 7.78 -2.20 -10.23
C ILE A 245 7.95 -0.85 -10.94
N THR A 246 7.62 -0.80 -12.22
CA THR A 246 7.70 0.41 -13.06
C THR A 246 6.33 0.98 -13.46
N SER A 247 5.25 0.32 -13.06
CA SER A 247 3.88 0.82 -13.10
C SER A 247 3.47 1.42 -11.75
N THR A 248 2.19 1.79 -11.61
CA THR A 248 1.63 2.24 -10.32
C THR A 248 1.81 1.15 -9.24
N PRO A 249 2.49 1.43 -8.12
CA PRO A 249 2.73 0.46 -7.06
C PRO A 249 1.54 0.33 -6.09
N GLN A 250 0.35 0.77 -6.51
CA GLN A 250 -0.87 0.80 -5.71
C GLN A 250 -2.06 0.31 -6.50
N ILE A 251 -2.95 -0.43 -5.83
CA ILE A 251 -4.24 -0.86 -6.35
C ILE A 251 -5.30 -0.51 -5.31
N SER A 252 -6.13 0.48 -5.64
CA SER A 252 -7.27 0.87 -4.81
C SER A 252 -8.53 0.20 -5.33
N ILE A 253 -9.26 -0.48 -4.44
CA ILE A 253 -10.46 -1.25 -4.78
C ILE A 253 -11.69 -0.70 -4.07
N PRO A 254 -12.87 -0.61 -4.75
CA PRO A 254 -14.08 -0.07 -4.16
C PRO A 254 -14.85 -1.12 -3.36
N LYS A 255 -15.59 -0.65 -2.36
CA LYS A 255 -16.60 -1.49 -1.68
C LYS A 255 -17.75 -1.82 -2.62
N ALA A 256 -18.31 -3.01 -2.46
CA ALA A 256 -19.54 -3.39 -3.12
C ALA A 256 -20.73 -2.57 -2.56
N VAL A 257 -21.68 -2.23 -3.43
CA VAL A 257 -22.89 -1.46 -3.09
C VAL A 257 -24.12 -2.11 -3.72
N ASP A 258 -25.31 -1.72 -3.30
CA ASP A 258 -26.61 -2.22 -3.77
C ASP A 258 -27.37 -1.25 -4.69
N PHE A 259 -26.68 -0.21 -5.18
CA PHE A 259 -27.25 0.79 -6.09
C PHE A 259 -26.39 0.93 -7.36
N LYS A 260 -27.01 1.46 -8.43
CA LYS A 260 -26.33 1.72 -9.70
C LYS A 260 -25.35 2.88 -9.58
N ARG A 261 -24.12 2.64 -9.99
CA ARG A 261 -23.09 3.67 -10.05
C ARG A 261 -22.02 3.36 -11.10
N ILE A 262 -21.29 4.40 -11.48
CA ILE A 262 -19.96 4.24 -12.08
C ILE A 262 -18.95 4.75 -11.07
N LYS A 263 -18.00 3.92 -10.71
CA LYS A 263 -16.89 4.29 -9.81
C LYS A 263 -15.61 4.41 -10.64
N ILE A 264 -14.93 5.54 -10.50
CA ILE A 264 -13.70 5.85 -11.23
C ILE A 264 -12.62 6.11 -10.19
N ILE A 265 -11.52 5.38 -10.24
CA ILE A 265 -10.45 5.42 -9.26
C ILE A 265 -9.14 5.76 -9.96
N LEU A 266 -8.49 6.82 -9.52
CA LEU A 266 -7.17 7.26 -9.97
C LEU A 266 -6.13 6.91 -8.90
N ASP A 267 -5.17 6.09 -9.25
CA ASP A 267 -3.92 5.88 -8.51
C ASP A 267 -2.75 6.38 -9.35
N TRP A 268 -1.67 6.82 -8.71
CA TRP A 268 -0.44 7.25 -9.40
C TRP A 268 0.82 6.88 -8.61
N GLY A 269 1.99 7.29 -9.05
CA GLY A 269 3.27 7.06 -8.38
C GLY A 269 3.60 8.12 -7.33
N GLU A 270 4.87 8.22 -6.96
CA GLU A 270 5.33 9.19 -5.97
C GLU A 270 5.19 10.63 -6.43
N PHE A 271 5.30 10.90 -7.73
CA PHE A 271 5.24 12.25 -8.30
C PHE A 271 4.37 12.30 -9.56
N PRO A 272 3.60 13.40 -9.76
CA PRO A 272 3.44 14.58 -8.89
C PRO A 272 2.84 14.21 -7.53
N TRP A 273 2.99 15.05 -6.52
CA TRP A 273 2.39 14.83 -5.20
C TRP A 273 0.88 14.84 -5.24
N ASP A 274 0.33 15.61 -6.16
CA ASP A 274 -1.09 15.87 -6.28
C ASP A 274 -1.51 15.79 -7.75
N LEU A 275 -2.49 14.93 -8.03
CA LEU A 275 -3.17 14.81 -9.31
C LEU A 275 -4.67 14.86 -9.07
N ASP A 276 -5.33 15.77 -9.74
CA ASP A 276 -6.75 16.03 -9.59
C ASP A 276 -7.60 15.21 -10.58
N ALA A 277 -8.59 14.52 -10.09
CA ALA A 277 -9.63 13.86 -10.88
C ALA A 277 -10.77 14.83 -11.19
N HIS A 278 -11.22 14.87 -12.43
CA HIS A 278 -12.32 15.71 -12.89
C HIS A 278 -13.35 14.88 -13.67
N VAL A 279 -14.65 15.12 -13.42
CA VAL A 279 -15.75 14.68 -14.27
C VAL A 279 -16.61 15.86 -14.69
N VAL A 280 -16.89 15.94 -15.98
CA VAL A 280 -17.76 16.95 -16.58
C VAL A 280 -18.90 16.27 -17.33
N ASP A 281 -20.18 16.67 -17.11
CA ASP A 281 -21.36 16.15 -17.82
C ASP A 281 -22.05 17.17 -18.74
N GLY A 282 -21.36 18.29 -19.03
CA GLY A 282 -21.85 19.43 -19.81
C GLY A 282 -22.52 20.51 -18.98
N GLU A 283 -23.13 20.16 -17.85
CA GLU A 283 -23.78 21.10 -16.91
C GLU A 283 -23.00 21.18 -15.61
N ASN A 284 -22.54 20.03 -15.09
CA ASN A 284 -21.88 19.87 -13.82
C ASN A 284 -20.41 19.56 -14.01
N HIS A 285 -19.57 20.04 -13.08
CA HIS A 285 -18.14 19.79 -13.08
C HIS A 285 -17.65 19.50 -11.65
N VAL A 286 -17.36 18.23 -11.35
CA VAL A 286 -16.84 17.78 -10.07
C VAL A 286 -15.33 17.63 -10.11
N PHE A 287 -14.66 18.19 -9.09
CA PHE A 287 -13.21 18.19 -8.86
C PHE A 287 -12.92 18.65 -7.42
N PHE A 288 -11.67 18.81 -7.00
CA PHE A 288 -11.28 19.14 -5.61
C PHE A 288 -12.05 20.33 -5.00
N SER A 289 -12.38 21.36 -5.79
CA SER A 289 -13.09 22.55 -5.29
C SER A 289 -14.63 22.41 -5.28
N VAL A 290 -15.19 21.51 -6.10
CA VAL A 290 -16.63 21.22 -6.17
C VAL A 290 -16.79 19.71 -6.03
N LYS A 291 -16.89 19.23 -4.77
CA LYS A 291 -16.87 17.80 -4.47
C LYS A 291 -18.18 17.07 -4.79
N LYS A 292 -19.27 17.80 -4.99
CA LYS A 292 -20.57 17.21 -5.35
C LYS A 292 -21.40 18.18 -6.16
N GLU A 293 -21.90 17.72 -7.30
CA GLU A 293 -22.81 18.47 -8.15
C GLU A 293 -23.67 17.50 -9.00
N GLY A 294 -24.99 17.70 -9.01
CA GLY A 294 -25.91 16.77 -9.67
C GLY A 294 -25.78 15.33 -9.11
N ASN A 295 -25.52 14.39 -10.00
CA ASN A 295 -25.28 12.99 -9.66
C ASN A 295 -23.78 12.60 -9.64
N LEU A 296 -22.89 13.60 -9.62
CA LEU A 296 -21.44 13.44 -9.58
C LEU A 296 -20.93 13.71 -8.16
N GLU A 297 -20.00 12.91 -7.68
CA GLU A 297 -19.39 13.08 -6.36
C GLU A 297 -17.91 12.70 -6.40
N LEU A 298 -17.03 13.60 -5.90
CA LEU A 298 -15.64 13.30 -5.56
C LEU A 298 -15.62 12.74 -4.14
N ASP A 299 -15.58 11.42 -4.01
CA ASP A 299 -15.65 10.73 -2.74
C ASP A 299 -14.38 10.90 -1.92
N ARG A 300 -13.25 10.93 -2.61
CA ARG A 300 -11.93 11.11 -2.02
C ARG A 300 -11.08 12.04 -2.88
N ASP A 301 -10.47 13.00 -2.21
CA ASP A 301 -9.50 13.95 -2.68
C ASP A 301 -8.19 13.70 -1.92
N ASP A 302 -7.14 13.27 -2.60
CA ASP A 302 -5.85 12.94 -2.01
C ASP A 302 -4.77 13.90 -2.51
N VAL A 303 -4.29 14.76 -1.63
CA VAL A 303 -3.25 15.76 -1.92
C VAL A 303 -1.83 15.26 -1.63
N ASN A 304 -1.68 13.95 -1.40
CA ASN A 304 -0.40 13.31 -1.14
C ASN A 304 -0.13 12.25 -2.20
N SER A 305 1.12 11.97 -2.48
CA SER A 305 1.54 10.96 -3.45
C SER A 305 0.74 9.65 -3.41
N PHE A 306 0.66 8.97 -4.55
CA PHE A 306 0.05 7.64 -4.77
C PHE A 306 -1.47 7.62 -4.91
N GLY A 307 -2.23 8.59 -4.33
CA GLY A 307 -3.68 8.55 -4.31
C GLY A 307 -4.26 7.59 -3.24
N PRO A 308 -5.48 7.11 -3.39
CA PRO A 308 -6.37 7.27 -4.55
C PRO A 308 -7.13 8.60 -4.56
N GLU A 309 -7.49 9.08 -5.75
CA GLU A 309 -8.62 9.96 -5.95
C GLU A 309 -9.79 9.21 -6.57
N THR A 310 -11.00 9.50 -6.09
CA THR A 310 -12.14 8.67 -6.44
C THR A 310 -13.37 9.50 -6.73
N ILE A 311 -13.98 9.27 -7.92
CA ILE A 311 -15.25 9.88 -8.31
C ILE A 311 -16.32 8.80 -8.50
N THR A 312 -17.52 9.09 -8.00
CA THR A 312 -18.72 8.31 -8.23
C THR A 312 -19.72 9.09 -9.09
N ILE A 313 -20.26 8.44 -10.13
CA ILE A 313 -21.44 8.88 -10.87
C ILE A 313 -22.60 8.02 -10.39
N ILE A 314 -23.55 8.60 -9.68
CA ILE A 314 -24.70 7.89 -9.09
C ILE A 314 -25.81 7.85 -10.15
N GLU A 315 -26.38 6.66 -10.39
CA GLU A 315 -27.45 6.46 -11.37
C GLU A 315 -27.15 7.16 -12.72
N PRO A 316 -26.12 6.72 -13.48
CA PRO A 316 -25.70 7.39 -14.69
C PRO A 316 -26.84 7.44 -15.71
N ALA A 317 -27.08 8.64 -16.27
CA ALA A 317 -28.15 8.88 -17.22
C ALA A 317 -27.72 8.48 -18.66
N GLU A 318 -28.60 7.78 -19.39
CA GLU A 318 -28.32 7.31 -20.75
C GLU A 318 -28.15 8.44 -21.78
N ASN A 319 -28.80 9.58 -21.54
CA ASN A 319 -28.77 10.74 -22.44
C ASN A 319 -27.63 11.72 -22.15
N LYS A 320 -26.82 11.49 -21.13
CA LYS A 320 -25.67 12.31 -20.76
C LYS A 320 -24.37 11.72 -21.27
N LYS A 321 -23.41 12.62 -21.48
CA LYS A 321 -22.00 12.28 -21.70
C LYS A 321 -21.21 12.75 -20.51
N TYR A 322 -20.46 11.83 -19.89
CA TYR A 322 -19.54 12.10 -18.80
C TYR A 322 -18.11 12.03 -19.32
N SER A 323 -17.37 13.14 -19.25
CA SER A 323 -15.97 13.19 -19.67
C SER A 323 -15.06 13.20 -18.45
N TYR A 324 -14.11 12.27 -18.39
CA TYR A 324 -13.18 12.11 -17.26
C TYR A 324 -11.78 12.58 -17.62
N TYR A 325 -11.21 13.41 -16.74
CA TYR A 325 -9.88 13.98 -16.90
C TYR A 325 -9.04 13.78 -15.63
N VAL A 326 -7.71 13.68 -15.83
CA VAL A 326 -6.69 13.80 -14.79
C VAL A 326 -5.90 15.07 -15.05
N HIS A 327 -5.69 15.89 -14.03
CA HIS A 327 -5.06 17.20 -14.13
C HIS A 327 -3.90 17.32 -13.14
N ASP A 328 -2.73 17.76 -13.61
CA ASP A 328 -1.61 18.16 -12.77
C ASP A 328 -1.71 19.69 -12.52
N CYS A 329 -2.49 20.06 -11.51
CA CYS A 329 -2.78 21.44 -11.17
C CYS A 329 -1.51 22.25 -10.89
N SER A 330 -0.51 21.61 -10.27
CA SER A 330 0.79 22.24 -9.93
C SER A 330 1.60 22.65 -11.16
N ASN A 331 1.31 22.09 -12.34
CA ASN A 331 2.00 22.38 -13.60
C ASN A 331 1.09 23.07 -14.64
N THR A 332 -0.08 23.57 -14.23
CA THR A 332 -0.96 24.33 -15.09
C THR A 332 -0.21 25.50 -15.74
N GLY A 333 -0.30 25.60 -17.08
CA GLY A 333 0.41 26.62 -17.87
C GLY A 333 1.85 26.27 -18.24
N VAL A 334 2.42 25.18 -17.72
CA VAL A 334 3.73 24.66 -18.14
C VAL A 334 3.54 23.65 -19.28
N ASN A 335 3.36 24.16 -20.50
CA ASN A 335 2.97 23.37 -21.68
C ASN A 335 3.96 22.25 -22.03
N SER A 336 5.24 22.43 -21.73
CA SER A 336 6.30 21.41 -21.96
C SER A 336 6.49 20.45 -20.79
N SER A 337 5.66 20.53 -19.75
CA SER A 337 5.73 19.59 -18.60
C SER A 337 5.44 18.17 -19.04
N LYS A 338 6.25 17.23 -18.57
CA LYS A 338 6.05 15.78 -18.70
C LYS A 338 5.73 15.13 -17.36
N ARG A 339 5.50 15.92 -16.32
CA ARG A 339 5.28 15.38 -14.97
C ARG A 339 4.02 14.51 -14.91
N LEU A 340 2.92 15.01 -15.47
CA LEU A 340 1.69 14.21 -15.58
C LEU A 340 1.92 12.90 -16.32
N SER A 341 2.53 12.93 -17.49
CA SER A 341 2.75 11.72 -18.30
C SER A 341 3.74 10.73 -17.68
N ASN A 342 4.62 11.19 -16.78
CA ASN A 342 5.58 10.34 -16.06
C ASN A 342 5.12 9.98 -14.64
N SER A 343 3.87 10.29 -14.29
CA SER A 343 3.29 10.04 -12.96
C SER A 343 3.00 8.58 -12.66
N GLN A 344 3.06 7.69 -13.65
CA GLN A 344 2.55 6.32 -13.55
C GLN A 344 1.03 6.26 -13.26
N ALA A 345 0.28 7.33 -13.59
CA ALA A 345 -1.14 7.41 -13.33
C ALA A 345 -1.91 6.29 -14.02
N GLN A 346 -2.81 5.68 -13.27
CA GLN A 346 -3.70 4.62 -13.71
C GLN A 346 -5.12 4.89 -13.23
N VAL A 347 -6.08 4.82 -14.16
CA VAL A 347 -7.49 5.04 -13.89
C VAL A 347 -8.24 3.74 -14.08
N ARG A 348 -8.93 3.26 -13.04
CA ARG A 348 -9.78 2.06 -13.07
C ARG A 348 -11.24 2.46 -13.06
N VAL A 349 -12.05 1.74 -13.85
CA VAL A 349 -13.48 2.00 -14.01
C VAL A 349 -14.28 0.79 -13.61
N TYR A 350 -15.29 1.01 -12.77
CA TYR A 350 -16.22 0.00 -12.30
C TYR A 350 -17.64 0.45 -12.58
N PHE A 351 -18.46 -0.47 -13.10
CA PHE A 351 -19.89 -0.28 -13.21
C PHE A 351 -20.58 -1.17 -12.17
N ASP A 352 -21.35 -0.56 -11.28
CA ASP A 352 -21.94 -1.23 -10.13
C ASP A 352 -20.86 -1.94 -9.29
N ASN A 353 -20.86 -3.26 -9.26
CA ASN A 353 -19.89 -4.10 -8.57
C ASN A 353 -19.01 -4.92 -9.53
N GLU A 354 -18.77 -4.41 -10.73
CA GLU A 354 -17.97 -5.10 -11.72
C GLU A 354 -16.84 -4.21 -12.24
N TYR A 355 -15.61 -4.70 -12.16
CA TYR A 355 -14.47 -4.09 -12.82
C TYR A 355 -14.65 -4.17 -14.33
N LYS A 356 -14.48 -3.05 -15.04
CA LYS A 356 -14.66 -2.98 -16.49
C LYS A 356 -13.36 -2.84 -17.25
N THR A 357 -12.50 -1.92 -16.84
CA THR A 357 -11.25 -1.64 -17.56
C THR A 357 -10.35 -0.74 -16.74
N SER A 358 -9.09 -0.61 -17.16
CA SER A 358 -8.18 0.43 -16.71
C SER A 358 -7.50 1.15 -17.86
N PHE A 359 -7.03 2.38 -17.58
CA PHE A 359 -6.27 3.21 -18.50
C PHE A 359 -4.96 3.59 -17.82
N LYS A 360 -3.84 3.37 -18.52
CA LYS A 360 -2.50 3.76 -18.05
C LYS A 360 -1.98 4.93 -18.86
N ILE A 361 -1.48 5.93 -18.19
CA ILE A 361 -0.93 7.10 -18.86
C ILE A 361 0.33 6.73 -19.65
N LYS A 362 0.43 7.21 -20.90
CA LYS A 362 1.60 6.97 -21.76
C LYS A 362 2.71 7.95 -21.38
N PRO A 363 3.93 7.48 -21.08
CA PRO A 363 5.02 8.35 -20.62
C PRO A 363 5.55 9.28 -21.71
N ASN A 364 6.33 10.29 -21.28
CA ASN A 364 7.07 11.23 -22.15
C ASN A 364 6.23 12.09 -23.08
N LYS A 365 4.98 12.40 -22.70
CA LYS A 365 4.09 13.35 -23.39
C LYS A 365 4.07 14.67 -22.66
N GLU A 366 4.04 15.78 -23.41
CA GLU A 366 3.94 17.13 -22.88
C GLU A 366 2.49 17.52 -22.63
N GLY A 367 2.23 18.23 -21.53
CA GLY A 367 0.92 18.69 -21.11
C GLY A 367 0.65 18.45 -19.63
N PHE A 368 -0.45 19.01 -19.15
CA PHE A 368 -0.85 18.96 -17.74
C PHE A 368 -2.30 18.47 -17.53
N THR A 369 -3.00 18.07 -18.61
CA THR A 369 -4.35 17.48 -18.54
C THR A 369 -4.41 16.23 -19.43
N TRP A 370 -4.84 15.13 -18.87
CA TRP A 370 -5.10 13.88 -19.56
C TRP A 370 -6.60 13.62 -19.68
N HIS A 371 -7.16 13.78 -20.89
CA HIS A 371 -8.53 13.33 -21.19
C HIS A 371 -8.48 11.80 -21.36
N VAL A 372 -8.98 11.10 -20.37
CA VAL A 372 -8.84 9.62 -20.29
C VAL A 372 -9.89 8.94 -21.19
N PHE A 373 -11.17 9.25 -20.97
CA PHE A 373 -12.30 8.70 -21.71
C PHE A 373 -13.55 9.56 -21.57
N ASP A 374 -14.53 9.27 -22.41
CA ASP A 374 -15.94 9.66 -22.21
C ASP A 374 -16.76 8.42 -21.85
N ILE A 375 -17.82 8.59 -21.07
CA ILE A 375 -18.90 7.62 -20.89
C ILE A 375 -20.14 8.18 -21.57
N VAL A 376 -20.74 7.39 -22.46
CA VAL A 376 -21.95 7.74 -23.20
C VAL A 376 -23.00 6.63 -23.05
N LYS A 377 -24.27 6.92 -23.28
CA LYS A 377 -25.38 5.97 -23.18
C LYS A 377 -25.45 5.25 -21.82
N GLY A 378 -24.99 5.92 -20.75
CA GLY A 378 -25.03 5.41 -19.39
C GLY A 378 -23.93 4.40 -19.05
N ASP A 379 -23.38 3.65 -20.00
CA ASP A 379 -22.47 2.53 -19.73
C ASP A 379 -21.35 2.31 -20.78
N GLN A 380 -21.38 3.02 -21.89
CA GLN A 380 -20.39 2.85 -22.95
C GLN A 380 -19.16 3.71 -22.73
N ILE A 381 -18.01 3.11 -22.46
CA ILE A 381 -16.72 3.78 -22.33
C ILE A 381 -16.13 4.03 -23.73
N VAL A 382 -15.77 5.29 -24.02
CA VAL A 382 -15.12 5.71 -25.27
C VAL A 382 -13.73 6.26 -24.94
N PRO A 383 -12.65 5.49 -25.13
CA PRO A 383 -11.29 5.93 -24.86
C PRO A 383 -10.92 7.23 -25.61
N LYS A 384 -10.20 8.12 -24.95
CA LYS A 384 -9.61 9.34 -25.54
C LYS A 384 -8.09 9.33 -25.43
N GLU A 385 -7.55 9.00 -24.26
CA GLU A 385 -6.12 8.88 -23.97
C GLU A 385 -5.28 10.06 -24.49
N LYS A 386 -5.83 11.28 -24.44
CA LYS A 386 -5.21 12.47 -25.00
C LYS A 386 -4.66 13.39 -23.91
N ILE A 387 -3.35 13.63 -23.94
CA ILE A 387 -2.72 14.64 -23.10
C ILE A 387 -2.73 16.01 -23.82
N SER A 388 -3.01 17.08 -23.10
CA SER A 388 -3.15 18.42 -23.63
C SER A 388 -2.71 19.51 -22.63
N THR A 389 -2.68 20.74 -23.11
CA THR A 389 -2.35 21.95 -22.36
C THR A 389 -3.58 22.83 -22.05
N LYS A 390 -4.79 22.24 -22.10
CA LYS A 390 -6.04 22.90 -21.76
C LYS A 390 -6.49 22.47 -20.36
N ASN A 391 -7.11 23.38 -19.62
CA ASN A 391 -7.74 23.01 -18.36
C ASN A 391 -8.99 22.13 -18.59
N PRO A 392 -9.34 21.22 -17.67
CA PRO A 392 -10.56 20.42 -17.79
C PRO A 392 -11.86 21.23 -17.96
N LYS A 393 -11.93 22.42 -17.35
CA LYS A 393 -13.07 23.35 -17.49
C LYS A 393 -13.23 23.98 -18.89
N ASP A 394 -12.22 23.85 -19.75
CA ASP A 394 -12.21 24.45 -21.09
C ASP A 394 -12.68 23.46 -22.17
N TYR A 395 -13.19 22.29 -21.75
CA TYR A 395 -13.77 21.25 -22.57
C TYR A 395 -15.28 21.17 -22.34
#